data_cffbcf63c04c215d7e4e276a442dc562
#
_entry.id   cffbcf63c04c215d7e4e276a442dc562
#
_cell.length_a   1.000
_cell.length_b   1.000
_cell.length_c   1.000
_cell.angle_alpha   90.00
_cell.angle_beta   90.00
_cell.angle_gamma   90.00
#
_symmetry.space_group_name_H-M   'P 1'
#
loop_
_entity.id
_entity.type
_entity.pdbx_description
1 polymer ?
#
loop_
_entity_poly.entity_id
_entity_poly.type
_entity_poly.pdbx_seq_one_letter_code
_entity_poly.pdbx_strand_id
1 'polypeptide(L)'
;KSKYFINVLNIGFLASSVEVSEKMPKIIRRFRYPISFWIKIFFAKAKKISINLGNLEFNNNAFNICVCNAQYFGGGWNISPKSSLQDGKFNVQIFAVSKLKAMKIFFLAQRGLHLKEPDVIVRKASKIELKSDEPIEIDGDYFASGPANIFIENSAIRFKI
;
A
#
# COMPACT_ATOMS: atom_id res chain seq x y z
N LYS A 1 4.72 -18.51 -3.46
CA LYS A 1 3.78 -17.93 -4.42
C LYS A 1 4.33 -16.59 -4.88
N SER A 2 4.37 -16.29 -6.17
CA SER A 2 4.85 -15.02 -6.73
C SER A 2 3.76 -14.37 -7.57
N LYS A 3 3.74 -13.03 -7.62
CA LYS A 3 2.83 -12.22 -8.43
C LYS A 3 3.53 -10.93 -8.81
N TYR A 4 3.32 -10.46 -10.03
CA TYR A 4 3.79 -9.14 -10.48
C TYR A 4 2.74 -8.06 -10.18
N PHE A 5 3.19 -6.82 -10.03
CA PHE A 5 2.34 -5.64 -9.95
C PHE A 5 2.93 -4.48 -10.74
N ILE A 6 2.07 -3.58 -11.18
CA ILE A 6 2.46 -2.43 -12.00
C ILE A 6 2.31 -1.13 -11.21
N ASN A 7 1.26 -1.01 -10.42
CA ASN A 7 0.91 0.25 -9.76
C ASN A 7 1.38 0.29 -8.31
N VAL A 8 0.65 -0.36 -7.41
CA VAL A 8 0.84 -0.22 -5.97
C VAL A 8 0.62 -1.56 -5.26
N LEU A 9 1.48 -1.83 -4.29
CA LEU A 9 1.31 -2.89 -3.32
C LEU A 9 1.08 -2.26 -1.94
N ASN A 10 0.06 -2.72 -1.24
CA ASN A 10 -0.24 -2.30 0.13
C ASN A 10 0.00 -3.42 1.14
N ILE A 11 0.52 -3.05 2.32
CA ILE A 11 0.75 -3.95 3.45
C ILE A 11 0.00 -3.40 4.67
N GLY A 12 -0.83 -4.21 5.30
CA GLY A 12 -1.54 -3.87 6.53
C GLY A 12 -2.99 -3.49 6.31
N PHE A 13 -3.42 -2.29 6.75
CA PHE A 13 -4.83 -1.92 6.82
C PHE A 13 -5.57 -1.97 5.48
N LEU A 14 -5.03 -1.35 4.42
CA LEU A 14 -5.68 -1.33 3.11
C LEU A 14 -5.81 -2.75 2.53
N ALA A 15 -4.75 -3.55 2.62
CA ALA A 15 -4.77 -4.95 2.20
C ALA A 15 -5.84 -5.76 2.96
N SER A 16 -5.95 -5.56 4.27
CA SER A 16 -6.98 -6.23 5.07
C SER A 16 -8.40 -5.77 4.74
N SER A 17 -8.57 -4.53 4.25
CA SER A 17 -9.87 -4.03 3.80
C SER A 17 -10.28 -4.66 2.47
N VAL A 18 -9.33 -4.85 1.55
CA VAL A 18 -9.55 -5.57 0.29
C VAL A 18 -9.92 -7.03 0.57
N GLU A 19 -9.17 -7.72 1.44
CA GLU A 19 -9.46 -9.11 1.84
C GLU A 19 -10.91 -9.28 2.32
N VAL A 20 -11.41 -8.36 3.16
CA VAL A 20 -12.80 -8.40 3.62
C VAL A 20 -13.77 -8.11 2.48
N SER A 21 -13.44 -7.14 1.60
CA SER A 21 -14.30 -6.79 0.47
C SER A 21 -14.51 -7.95 -0.48
N GLU A 22 -13.51 -8.80 -0.68
CA GLU A 22 -13.60 -9.99 -1.54
C GLU A 22 -14.54 -11.07 -0.98
N LYS A 23 -14.65 -11.13 0.34
CA LYS A 23 -15.57 -12.07 1.04
C LYS A 23 -17.02 -11.59 1.05
N MET A 24 -17.31 -10.35 0.64
CA MET A 24 -18.67 -9.79 0.61
C MET A 24 -19.47 -10.27 -0.60
N PRO A 25 -20.82 -10.32 -0.50
CA PRO A 25 -21.69 -10.74 -1.60
C PRO A 25 -21.47 -9.95 -2.89
N LYS A 26 -21.48 -10.64 -4.04
CA LYS A 26 -21.24 -10.01 -5.37
C LYS A 26 -22.33 -9.00 -5.75
N ILE A 27 -23.52 -9.08 -5.19
CA ILE A 27 -24.65 -8.17 -5.47
C ILE A 27 -24.32 -6.70 -5.14
N ILE A 28 -23.44 -6.46 -4.16
CA ILE A 28 -22.99 -5.11 -3.77
C ILE A 28 -21.62 -4.75 -4.32
N ARG A 29 -21.20 -5.35 -5.45
CA ARG A 29 -19.85 -5.27 -6.01
C ARG A 29 -19.25 -3.87 -6.02
N ARG A 30 -20.01 -2.84 -6.42
CA ARG A 30 -19.55 -1.44 -6.51
C ARG A 30 -19.24 -0.82 -5.14
N PHE A 31 -19.92 -1.29 -4.09
CA PHE A 31 -19.83 -0.71 -2.75
C PHE A 31 -19.01 -1.55 -1.77
N ARG A 32 -18.59 -2.77 -2.17
CA ARG A 32 -17.87 -3.67 -1.26
C ARG A 32 -16.62 -3.04 -0.64
N TYR A 33 -15.78 -2.42 -1.46
CA TYR A 33 -14.56 -1.79 -0.97
C TYR A 33 -14.83 -0.59 -0.04
N PRO A 34 -15.66 0.40 -0.41
CA PRO A 34 -16.03 1.47 0.52
C PRO A 34 -16.62 0.96 1.83
N ILE A 35 -17.54 0.00 1.77
CA ILE A 35 -18.18 -0.57 2.98
C ILE A 35 -17.12 -1.27 3.85
N SER A 36 -16.29 -2.13 3.28
CA SER A 36 -15.24 -2.84 4.02
C SER A 36 -14.24 -1.88 4.64
N PHE A 37 -13.86 -0.83 3.92
CA PHE A 37 -12.96 0.21 4.41
C PHE A 37 -13.55 0.90 5.66
N TRP A 38 -14.79 1.38 5.60
CA TRP A 38 -15.42 2.09 6.72
C TRP A 38 -15.68 1.17 7.93
N ILE A 39 -16.08 -0.08 7.70
CA ILE A 39 -16.19 -1.07 8.78
C ILE A 39 -14.83 -1.31 9.42
N LYS A 40 -13.82 -1.56 8.63
CA LYS A 40 -12.48 -1.87 9.12
C LYS A 40 -11.83 -0.70 9.85
N ILE A 41 -11.97 0.54 9.36
CA ILE A 41 -11.35 1.71 9.99
C ILE A 41 -11.85 1.93 11.42
N PHE A 42 -13.12 1.56 11.69
CA PHE A 42 -13.70 1.72 13.02
C PHE A 42 -12.96 0.86 14.06
N PHE A 43 -12.61 -0.38 13.69
CA PHE A 43 -11.92 -1.34 14.56
C PHE A 43 -10.40 -1.36 14.36
N ALA A 44 -9.88 -0.60 13.41
CA ALA A 44 -8.47 -0.64 13.06
C ALA A 44 -7.58 -0.07 14.16
N LYS A 45 -6.43 -0.71 14.33
CA LYS A 45 -5.31 -0.27 15.16
C LYS A 45 -4.03 -0.38 14.34
N ALA A 46 -3.06 0.50 14.60
CA ALA A 46 -1.71 0.33 14.07
C ALA A 46 -1.12 -0.99 14.59
N LYS A 47 -0.46 -1.72 13.72
CA LYS A 47 0.16 -3.01 14.03
C LYS A 47 1.67 -2.91 13.87
N LYS A 48 2.39 -3.74 14.63
CA LYS A 48 3.84 -3.82 14.52
C LYS A 48 4.21 -4.43 13.17
N ILE A 49 4.79 -3.64 12.30
CA ILE A 49 5.28 -4.05 10.97
C ILE A 49 6.80 -3.99 10.97
N SER A 50 7.43 -5.07 10.54
CA SER A 50 8.87 -5.15 10.37
C SER A 50 9.21 -5.23 8.89
N ILE A 51 9.92 -4.22 8.38
CA ILE A 51 10.29 -4.10 6.96
C ILE A 51 11.72 -3.56 6.84
N ASN A 52 12.48 -4.12 5.89
CA ASN A 52 13.82 -3.66 5.54
C ASN A 52 13.84 -3.16 4.10
N LEU A 53 14.30 -1.92 3.91
CA LEU A 53 14.41 -1.24 2.61
C LEU A 53 15.87 -1.16 2.11
N GLY A 54 16.79 -1.81 2.81
CA GLY A 54 18.22 -1.71 2.58
C GLY A 54 18.86 -0.49 3.24
N ASN A 55 18.32 0.70 3.04
CA ASN A 55 18.79 1.95 3.66
C ASN A 55 17.99 2.38 4.90
N LEU A 56 16.94 1.69 5.22
CA LEU A 56 16.11 1.88 6.41
C LEU A 56 15.56 0.54 6.88
N GLU A 57 15.76 0.22 8.14
CA GLU A 57 15.03 -0.83 8.83
C GLU A 57 13.94 -0.19 9.71
N PHE A 58 12.68 -0.54 9.43
CA PHE A 58 11.53 -0.08 10.21
C PHE A 58 10.93 -1.26 10.96
N ASN A 59 10.82 -1.14 12.29
CA ASN A 59 10.24 -2.17 13.15
C ASN A 59 9.41 -1.49 14.25
N ASN A 60 8.26 -0.96 13.86
CA ASN A 60 7.39 -0.22 14.77
C ASN A 60 5.91 -0.34 14.33
N ASN A 61 5.03 0.26 15.11
CA ASN A 61 3.61 0.31 14.76
C ASN A 61 3.38 1.20 13.54
N ALA A 62 2.74 0.63 12.52
CA ALA A 62 2.25 1.35 11.37
C ALA A 62 0.82 0.96 11.05
N PHE A 63 0.07 1.87 10.47
CA PHE A 63 -1.30 1.66 10.04
C PHE A 63 -1.34 0.96 8.68
N ASN A 64 -0.47 1.39 7.78
CA ASN A 64 -0.31 0.84 6.44
C ASN A 64 1.07 1.15 5.87
N ILE A 65 1.55 0.35 4.94
CA ILE A 65 2.70 0.65 4.09
C ILE A 65 2.25 0.56 2.64
N CYS A 66 2.53 1.61 1.85
CA CYS A 66 2.32 1.60 0.40
C CYS A 66 3.66 1.51 -0.31
N VAL A 67 3.80 0.54 -1.19
CA VAL A 67 4.96 0.36 -2.10
C VAL A 67 4.49 0.78 -3.49
N CYS A 68 4.85 1.99 -3.88
CA CYS A 68 4.33 2.62 -5.10
C CYS A 68 5.37 2.54 -6.22
N ASN A 69 5.03 1.85 -7.30
CA ASN A 69 5.76 1.83 -8.56
C ASN A 69 5.21 2.90 -9.53
N ALA A 70 3.88 3.08 -9.56
CA ALA A 70 3.20 4.12 -10.33
C ALA A 70 2.58 5.21 -9.42
N GLN A 71 2.11 6.29 -10.05
CA GLN A 71 1.55 7.44 -9.34
C GLN A 71 0.13 7.22 -8.83
N TYR A 72 -0.66 6.43 -9.56
CA TYR A 72 -2.11 6.35 -9.37
C TYR A 72 -2.56 4.95 -9.00
N PHE A 73 -3.57 4.87 -8.14
CA PHE A 73 -4.28 3.63 -7.84
C PHE A 73 -5.78 3.92 -7.56
N GLY A 74 -6.59 2.87 -7.40
CA GLY A 74 -7.93 2.95 -6.83
C GLY A 74 -8.87 3.96 -7.49
N GLY A 75 -8.91 3.98 -8.84
CA GLY A 75 -9.82 4.86 -9.56
C GLY A 75 -9.33 6.30 -9.72
N GLY A 76 -8.02 6.51 -9.79
CA GLY A 76 -7.42 7.81 -10.12
C GLY A 76 -6.89 8.60 -8.92
N TRP A 77 -6.69 7.97 -7.78
CA TRP A 77 -6.03 8.60 -6.64
C TRP A 77 -4.55 8.76 -6.89
N ASN A 78 -4.05 9.99 -6.80
CA ASN A 78 -2.63 10.28 -6.98
C ASN A 78 -1.85 10.01 -5.68
N ILE A 79 -1.71 8.74 -5.33
CA ILE A 79 -1.09 8.31 -4.07
C ILE A 79 0.41 8.60 -4.02
N SER A 80 1.09 8.63 -5.16
CA SER A 80 2.53 8.83 -5.21
C SER A 80 2.96 9.69 -6.41
N PRO A 81 2.74 11.03 -6.32
CA PRO A 81 3.01 11.95 -7.43
C PRO A 81 4.44 11.92 -7.99
N LYS A 82 5.39 11.43 -7.20
CA LYS A 82 6.82 11.35 -7.56
C LYS A 82 7.27 9.96 -8.00
N SER A 83 6.35 8.99 -8.11
CA SER A 83 6.67 7.66 -8.65
C SER A 83 6.88 7.71 -10.15
N SER A 84 7.83 6.91 -10.64
CA SER A 84 8.13 6.74 -12.06
C SER A 84 8.33 5.27 -12.37
N LEU A 85 7.65 4.77 -13.39
CA LEU A 85 7.80 3.39 -13.87
C LEU A 85 9.17 3.10 -14.51
N GLN A 86 10.01 4.12 -14.67
CA GLN A 86 11.28 4.04 -15.40
C GLN A 86 12.52 4.23 -14.52
N ASP A 87 12.36 4.63 -13.24
CA ASP A 87 13.49 4.96 -12.37
C ASP A 87 14.09 3.76 -11.61
N GLY A 88 13.52 2.56 -11.79
CA GLY A 88 13.97 1.34 -11.13
C GLY A 88 13.85 1.37 -9.60
N LYS A 89 12.94 2.18 -9.06
CA LYS A 89 12.75 2.34 -7.61
C LYS A 89 11.27 2.45 -7.24
N PHE A 90 10.90 1.82 -6.16
CA PHE A 90 9.63 2.07 -5.47
C PHE A 90 9.72 3.34 -4.62
N ASN A 91 8.63 4.10 -4.55
CA ASN A 91 8.41 5.06 -3.48
C ASN A 91 7.63 4.34 -2.35
N VAL A 92 8.32 4.08 -1.25
CA VAL A 92 7.74 3.41 -0.09
C VAL A 92 7.25 4.45 0.90
N GLN A 93 5.98 4.36 1.27
CA GLN A 93 5.32 5.27 2.21
C GLN A 93 4.89 4.47 3.43
N ILE A 94 5.41 4.84 4.61
CA ILE A 94 5.08 4.17 5.88
C ILE A 94 4.22 5.11 6.70
N PHE A 95 3.01 4.68 7.03
CA PHE A 95 2.02 5.44 7.80
C PHE A 95 2.09 5.02 9.28
N ALA A 96 3.10 5.53 9.99
CA ALA A 96 3.29 5.32 11.42
C ALA A 96 2.41 6.31 12.23
N VAL A 97 1.10 6.27 12.04
CA VAL A 97 0.15 7.28 12.50
C VAL A 97 -0.96 6.70 13.36
N SER A 98 -1.63 7.56 14.12
CA SER A 98 -2.85 7.21 14.85
C SER A 98 -4.04 7.00 13.89
N LYS A 99 -5.11 6.35 14.38
CA LYS A 99 -6.33 6.12 13.59
C LYS A 99 -6.95 7.42 13.07
N LEU A 100 -7.06 8.46 13.88
CA LEU A 100 -7.62 9.74 13.45
C LEU A 100 -6.76 10.40 12.36
N LYS A 101 -5.45 10.31 12.48
CA LYS A 101 -4.52 10.79 11.47
C LYS A 101 -4.59 9.95 10.18
N ALA A 102 -4.75 8.63 10.28
CA ALA A 102 -4.95 7.76 9.13
C ALA A 102 -6.22 8.12 8.34
N MET A 103 -7.31 8.49 9.02
CA MET A 103 -8.53 8.99 8.37
C MET A 103 -8.27 10.31 7.63
N LYS A 104 -7.58 11.26 8.25
CA LYS A 104 -7.17 12.52 7.58
C LYS A 104 -6.33 12.24 6.34
N ILE A 105 -5.32 11.38 6.46
CA ILE A 105 -4.42 10.97 5.38
C ILE A 105 -5.20 10.35 4.21
N PHE A 106 -6.20 9.54 4.49
CA PHE A 106 -7.05 8.93 3.47
C PHE A 106 -7.67 10.00 2.53
N PHE A 107 -8.23 11.08 3.07
CA PHE A 107 -8.78 12.16 2.25
C PHE A 107 -7.70 12.97 1.51
N LEU A 108 -6.55 13.21 2.14
CA LEU A 108 -5.43 13.92 1.53
C LEU A 108 -4.75 13.10 0.42
N ALA A 109 -4.81 11.77 0.51
CA ALA A 109 -4.16 10.84 -0.42
C ALA A 109 -4.75 10.90 -1.84
N GLN A 110 -6.00 11.31 -1.99
CA GLN A 110 -6.62 11.50 -3.30
C GLN A 110 -5.82 12.43 -4.21
N ARG A 111 -5.15 13.42 -3.61
CA ARG A 111 -4.38 14.47 -4.31
C ARG A 111 -2.89 14.43 -3.99
N GLY A 112 -2.38 13.37 -3.36
CA GLY A 112 -0.98 13.27 -2.94
C GLY A 112 -0.56 14.22 -1.82
N LEU A 113 -1.51 14.94 -1.21
CA LEU A 113 -1.21 15.94 -0.17
C LEU A 113 -0.78 15.33 1.16
N HIS A 114 -1.09 14.06 1.39
CA HIS A 114 -0.68 13.30 2.58
C HIS A 114 0.85 13.17 2.72
N LEU A 115 1.61 13.31 1.63
CA LEU A 115 3.07 13.27 1.67
C LEU A 115 3.70 14.49 2.37
N LYS A 116 2.90 15.52 2.67
CA LYS A 116 3.31 16.68 3.46
C LYS A 116 3.15 16.48 4.97
N GLU A 117 2.45 15.42 5.37
CA GLU A 117 2.25 15.12 6.79
C GLU A 117 3.56 14.58 7.40
N PRO A 118 4.01 15.16 8.55
CA PRO A 118 5.33 14.85 9.13
C PRO A 118 5.50 13.39 9.58
N ASP A 119 4.39 12.70 9.87
CA ASP A 119 4.41 11.31 10.34
C ASP A 119 4.30 10.30 9.18
N VAL A 120 4.31 10.76 7.94
CA VAL A 120 4.40 9.90 6.75
C VAL A 120 5.86 9.79 6.35
N ILE A 121 6.45 8.63 6.59
CA ILE A 121 7.83 8.35 6.21
C ILE A 121 7.86 7.94 4.73
N VAL A 122 8.63 8.67 3.92
CA VAL A 122 8.81 8.34 2.49
C VAL A 122 10.25 7.96 2.23
N ARG A 123 10.47 6.81 1.58
CA ARG A 123 11.80 6.32 1.17
C ARG A 123 11.75 5.72 -0.23
N LYS A 124 12.88 5.72 -0.91
CA LYS A 124 13.06 4.98 -2.17
C LYS A 124 13.81 3.68 -1.92
N ALA A 125 13.34 2.59 -2.53
CA ALA A 125 13.98 1.29 -2.47
C ALA A 125 13.75 0.51 -3.77
N SER A 126 14.72 -0.31 -4.18
CA SER A 126 14.56 -1.26 -5.29
C SER A 126 14.27 -2.69 -4.82
N LYS A 127 14.59 -2.95 -3.54
CA LYS A 127 14.34 -4.23 -2.87
C LYS A 127 13.79 -3.96 -1.47
N ILE A 128 12.80 -4.74 -1.08
CA ILE A 128 12.08 -4.62 0.19
C ILE A 128 11.89 -6.03 0.74
N GLU A 129 12.22 -6.20 2.01
CA GLU A 129 11.97 -7.43 2.76
C GLU A 129 10.92 -7.15 3.84
N LEU A 130 9.74 -7.73 3.71
CA LEU A 130 8.72 -7.75 4.75
C LEU A 130 8.97 -8.96 5.64
N LYS A 131 9.20 -8.73 6.94
CA LYS A 131 9.47 -9.78 7.93
C LYS A 131 8.24 -10.15 8.75
N SER A 132 7.25 -9.29 8.83
CA SER A 132 6.01 -9.51 9.60
C SER A 132 4.94 -10.21 8.77
N ASP A 133 4.02 -10.89 9.47
CA ASP A 133 2.88 -11.59 8.87
C ASP A 133 1.67 -10.64 8.74
N GLU A 134 1.81 -9.64 7.87
CA GLU A 134 0.74 -8.69 7.58
C GLU A 134 0.12 -8.96 6.20
N PRO A 135 -1.19 -8.68 6.03
CA PRO A 135 -1.87 -8.85 4.75
C PRO A 135 -1.26 -7.97 3.67
N ILE A 136 -1.17 -8.53 2.46
CA ILE A 136 -0.61 -7.90 1.26
C ILE A 136 -1.71 -7.84 0.20
N GLU A 137 -1.89 -6.67 -0.38
CA GLU A 137 -2.74 -6.41 -1.54
C GLU A 137 -1.86 -5.93 -2.70
N ILE A 138 -2.20 -6.33 -3.91
CA ILE A 138 -1.47 -6.05 -5.14
C ILE A 138 -2.45 -5.56 -6.20
N ASP A 139 -2.30 -4.30 -6.63
CA ASP A 139 -3.09 -3.67 -7.70
C ASP A 139 -4.62 -3.83 -7.54
N GLY A 140 -5.12 -3.86 -6.29
CA GLY A 140 -6.54 -3.94 -5.96
C GLY A 140 -7.04 -5.32 -5.53
N ASP A 141 -6.21 -6.37 -5.61
CA ASP A 141 -6.55 -7.74 -5.23
C ASP A 141 -5.80 -8.18 -3.96
N TYR A 142 -6.46 -8.89 -3.06
CA TYR A 142 -5.78 -9.56 -1.96
C TYR A 142 -4.86 -10.67 -2.50
N PHE A 143 -3.63 -10.69 -2.02
CA PHE A 143 -2.63 -11.65 -2.51
C PHE A 143 -2.30 -12.75 -1.49
N ALA A 144 -1.86 -12.35 -0.31
CA ALA A 144 -1.39 -13.25 0.75
C ALA A 144 -1.15 -12.45 2.03
N SER A 145 -0.66 -13.13 3.07
CA SER A 145 0.04 -12.48 4.19
C SER A 145 1.55 -12.72 4.08
N GLY A 146 2.35 -11.84 4.71
CA GLY A 146 3.80 -11.98 4.75
C GLY A 146 4.29 -13.25 5.45
N PRO A 147 5.60 -13.45 5.55
CA PRO A 147 6.67 -12.60 5.05
C PRO A 147 6.79 -12.60 3.52
N ALA A 148 7.44 -11.56 2.95
CA ALA A 148 7.57 -11.42 1.51
C ALA A 148 8.82 -10.64 1.09
N ASN A 149 9.39 -11.00 -0.05
CA ASN A 149 10.41 -10.22 -0.75
C ASN A 149 9.78 -9.51 -1.96
N ILE A 150 10.00 -8.20 -2.07
CA ILE A 150 9.47 -7.35 -3.11
C ILE A 150 10.65 -6.68 -3.80
N PHE A 151 10.75 -6.79 -5.10
CA PHE A 151 11.85 -6.19 -5.88
C PHE A 151 11.37 -5.74 -7.24
N ILE A 152 12.11 -4.78 -7.84
CA ILE A 152 11.84 -4.31 -9.19
C ILE A 152 12.54 -5.22 -10.19
N GLU A 153 11.79 -5.61 -11.20
CA GLU A 153 12.31 -6.22 -12.40
C GLU A 153 12.35 -5.15 -13.51
N ASN A 154 13.56 -4.68 -13.79
CA ASN A 154 13.76 -3.57 -14.73
C ASN A 154 13.38 -3.97 -16.16
N SER A 155 12.68 -3.08 -16.87
CA SER A 155 12.32 -3.26 -18.29
C SER A 155 11.52 -4.54 -18.59
N ALA A 156 10.80 -5.08 -17.60
CA ALA A 156 10.02 -6.31 -17.74
C ALA A 156 8.83 -6.16 -18.69
N ILE A 157 8.32 -4.93 -18.88
CA ILE A 157 7.16 -4.64 -19.74
C ILE A 157 7.54 -3.60 -20.78
N ARG A 158 7.17 -3.86 -22.05
CA ARG A 158 7.24 -2.89 -23.14
C ARG A 158 5.82 -2.54 -23.57
N PHE A 159 5.44 -1.27 -23.44
CA PHE A 159 4.21 -0.78 -24.03
C PHE A 159 4.44 -0.41 -25.48
N LYS A 160 3.57 -0.91 -26.38
CA LYS A 160 3.50 -0.44 -27.77
C LYS A 160 2.64 0.82 -27.76
N ILE A 161 3.22 1.95 -28.09
CA ILE A 161 2.55 3.23 -28.27
C ILE A 161 2.09 3.35 -29.73
#